data_6e0bef33015daa9cb00b1188f74b2ffc
#
_entry.id   6e0bef33015daa9cb00b1188f74b2ffc
#
_cell.length_a   1.000
_cell.length_b   1.000
_cell.length_c   1.000
_cell.angle_alpha   90.00
_cell.angle_beta   90.00
_cell.angle_gamma   90.00
#
_symmetry.space_group_name_H-M   'P 1'
#
loop_
_entity.id
_entity.type
_entity.pdbx_description
1 polymer ?
#
loop_
_entity_poly.entity_id
_entity_poly.type
_entity_poly.pdbx_seq_one_letter_code
_entity_poly.pdbx_strand_id
1 'polypeptide(L)' 'DDYAIMSMVESGLGLSILPELILRRNPYDIEVRHLEPRAFRTIRVVTRERGRLPIAARRFLSYLRFR' A
#
# COMPACT_ATOMS: atom_id res chain seq x y z
N ASP A 1 0.06 -15.14 3.36
CA ASP A 1 -1.28 -14.60 3.21
C ASP A 1 -1.26 -13.08 3.44
N ASP A 2 -2.42 -12.45 3.29
CA ASP A 2 -2.50 -10.99 3.35
C ASP A 2 -2.14 -10.43 4.71
N TYR A 3 -2.46 -11.14 5.78
CA TYR A 3 -2.13 -10.66 7.11
C TYR A 3 -0.62 -10.76 7.37
N ALA A 4 0.01 -11.78 6.84
CA ALA A 4 1.47 -11.86 6.95
C ALA A 4 2.11 -10.70 6.20
N ILE A 5 1.57 -10.35 5.03
CA ILE A 5 2.09 -9.22 4.26
C ILE A 5 1.94 -7.92 5.04
N MET A 6 0.77 -7.71 5.65
CA MET A 6 0.54 -6.49 6.43
C MET A 6 1.48 -6.42 7.63
N SER A 7 1.76 -7.55 8.26
CA SER A 7 2.71 -7.58 9.35
C SER A 7 4.10 -7.16 8.90
N MET A 8 4.51 -7.63 7.72
CA MET A 8 5.80 -7.25 7.17
C MET A 8 5.86 -5.76 6.84
N VAL A 9 4.75 -5.23 6.30
CA VAL A 9 4.67 -3.80 6.02
C VAL A 9 4.78 -2.99 7.31
N GLU A 10 4.07 -3.42 8.34
CA GLU A 10 4.13 -2.74 9.63
C GLU A 10 5.55 -2.70 10.18
N SER A 11 6.32 -3.73 9.91
CA SER A 11 7.70 -3.80 10.36
C SER A 11 8.64 -2.86 9.62
N GLY A 12 8.13 -2.20 8.58
CA GLY A 12 8.96 -1.27 7.84
C GLY A 12 9.75 -1.90 6.70
N LEU A 13 9.37 -3.09 6.27
CA LEU A 13 10.10 -3.78 5.22
C LEU A 13 9.82 -3.24 3.83
N GLY A 14 8.76 -2.44 3.69
CA GLY A 14 8.46 -1.87 2.39
C GLY A 14 7.00 -1.52 2.28
N LEU A 15 6.48 -1.55 1.06
CA LEU A 15 5.08 -1.30 0.82
C LEU A 15 4.48 -2.46 0.03
N SER A 16 3.16 -2.50 -0.03
CA SER A 16 2.48 -3.55 -0.76
C SER A 16 1.18 -3.01 -1.33
N ILE A 17 0.60 -3.77 -2.23
CA ILE A 17 -0.70 -3.45 -2.84
C ILE A 17 -1.65 -4.56 -2.43
N LEU A 18 -2.74 -4.18 -1.76
CA LEU A 18 -3.66 -5.15 -1.19
C LEU A 18 -5.09 -4.76 -1.51
N PRO A 19 -5.99 -5.77 -1.56
CA PRO A 19 -7.42 -5.49 -1.78
C PRO A 19 -8.01 -4.69 -0.63
N GLU A 20 -8.90 -3.79 -0.97
CA GLU A 20 -9.53 -2.94 0.03
C GLU A 20 -10.30 -3.75 1.08
N LEU A 21 -10.94 -4.83 0.68
CA LEU A 21 -11.69 -5.63 1.62
C LEU A 21 -10.84 -6.16 2.76
N ILE A 22 -9.61 -6.56 2.43
CA ILE A 22 -8.68 -7.05 3.44
C ILE A 22 -8.31 -5.92 4.39
N LEU A 23 -8.15 -4.72 3.87
CA LEU A 23 -7.69 -3.59 4.65
C LEU A 23 -8.74 -3.04 5.60
N ARG A 24 -10.01 -3.33 5.36
CA ARG A 24 -11.08 -2.83 6.22
C ARG A 24 -10.99 -3.34 7.65
N ARG A 25 -10.44 -4.54 7.83
CA ARG A 25 -10.31 -5.13 9.16
C ARG A 25 -8.86 -5.25 9.56
N ASN A 26 -8.05 -4.36 9.04
CA ASN A 26 -6.64 -4.38 9.29
C ASN A 26 -6.31 -4.03 10.74
N PRO A 27 -5.68 -4.93 11.49
CA PRO A 27 -5.29 -4.66 12.88
C PRO A 27 -3.89 -4.06 12.99
N TYR A 28 -3.21 -3.86 11.85
CA TYR A 28 -1.81 -3.41 11.86
C TYR A 28 -1.71 -1.91 11.69
N ASP A 29 -0.63 -1.35 12.20
CA ASP A 29 -0.38 0.09 12.12
C ASP A 29 0.33 0.41 10.81
N ILE A 30 -0.45 0.55 9.75
CA ILE A 30 0.07 0.83 8.42
C ILE A 30 -0.70 1.98 7.80
N GLU A 31 -0.06 2.66 6.86
CA GLU A 31 -0.67 3.74 6.11
C GLU A 31 -1.31 3.17 4.85
N VAL A 32 -2.56 3.54 4.59
CA VAL A 32 -3.29 3.06 3.42
C VAL A 32 -3.52 4.22 2.47
N ARG A 33 -3.17 4.03 1.21
CA ARG A 33 -3.32 5.05 0.19
C ARG A 33 -4.00 4.50 -1.05
N HIS A 34 -4.69 5.37 -1.76
CA HIS A 34 -5.29 5.01 -3.03
C HIS A 34 -4.24 4.91 -4.12
N LEU A 35 -4.48 4.00 -5.05
CA LEU A 35 -3.69 3.97 -6.27
C LEU A 35 -4.25 4.99 -7.24
N GLU A 36 -3.37 5.59 -8.02
CA GLU A 36 -3.74 6.54 -9.06
C GLU A 36 -3.27 6.02 -10.39
N PRO A 37 -4.08 6.10 -11.42
CA PRO A 37 -5.47 6.53 -11.45
C PRO A 37 -6.36 5.50 -10.78
N ARG A 38 -7.60 5.87 -10.55
CA ARG A 38 -8.52 5.01 -9.81
C ARG A 38 -9.05 3.83 -10.61
N ALA A 39 -8.30 3.40 -11.58
CA ALA A 39 -8.67 2.21 -12.35
C ALA A 39 -8.75 0.97 -11.45
N PHE A 40 -8.06 1.00 -10.32
CA PHE A 40 -8.04 -0.12 -9.37
C PHE A 40 -8.66 0.29 -8.05
N ARG A 41 -9.90 0.70 -8.07
CA ARG A 41 -10.53 1.25 -6.88
C ARG A 41 -10.74 0.26 -5.76
N THR A 42 -10.60 -1.03 -6.02
CA THR A 42 -10.68 -2.03 -4.96
C THR A 42 -9.33 -2.41 -4.41
N ILE A 43 -8.27 -1.74 -4.85
CA ILE A 43 -6.92 -2.04 -4.44
C ILE A 43 -6.30 -0.79 -3.82
N ARG A 44 -5.54 -0.98 -2.76
CA ARG A 44 -4.88 0.12 -2.05
C ARG A 44 -3.41 -0.17 -1.86
N VAL A 45 -2.64 0.89 -1.74
CA VAL A 45 -1.21 0.80 -1.38
C VAL A 45 -1.09 0.96 0.11
N VAL A 46 -0.32 0.08 0.74
CA VAL A 46 -0.11 0.13 2.18
C VAL A 46 1.38 0.24 2.47
N THR A 47 1.71 1.01 3.50
CA THR A 47 3.09 1.21 3.89
C THR A 47 3.12 1.65 5.35
N ARG A 48 4.25 1.49 5.99
CA ARG A 48 4.42 2.04 7.32
C ARG A 48 4.80 3.51 7.27
N GLU A 49 5.34 3.96 6.16
CA GLU A 49 5.75 5.36 6.00
C GLU A 49 4.56 6.29 6.13
N ARG A 50 4.69 7.29 6.98
CA ARG A 50 3.65 8.29 7.17
C ARG A 50 3.99 9.53 6.37
N GLY A 51 2.96 10.19 5.85
CA GLY A 51 3.17 11.40 5.09
C GLY A 51 3.71 11.12 3.71
N ARG A 52 4.87 11.69 3.39
CA ARG A 52 5.44 11.57 2.05
C ARG A 52 6.18 10.25 1.88
N LEU A 53 5.89 9.56 0.79
CA LEU A 53 6.59 8.31 0.48
C LEU A 53 8.03 8.58 0.06
N PRO A 54 8.94 7.62 0.30
CA PRO A 54 10.30 7.72 -0.22
C PRO A 54 10.29 7.83 -1.74
N ILE A 55 11.35 8.45 -2.26
CA ILE A 55 11.44 8.68 -3.70
C ILE A 55 11.38 7.37 -4.49
N ALA A 56 12.05 6.34 -4.01
CA ALA A 56 12.05 5.06 -4.72
C ALA A 56 10.65 4.47 -4.80
N ALA A 57 9.88 4.56 -3.70
CA ALA A 57 8.52 4.06 -3.70
C ALA A 57 7.64 4.85 -4.64
N ARG A 58 7.82 6.17 -4.66
CA ARG A 58 7.03 7.03 -5.54
C ARG A 58 7.30 6.71 -7.01
N ARG A 59 8.56 6.44 -7.35
CA ARG A 59 8.91 6.06 -8.71
C ARG A 59 8.29 4.73 -9.08
N PHE A 60 8.34 3.77 -8.15
CA PHE A 60 7.73 2.48 -8.40
C PHE A 60 6.24 2.63 -8.68
N LEU A 61 5.56 3.41 -7.86
CA LEU A 61 4.12 3.60 -8.04
C LEU A 61 3.80 4.33 -9.34
N SER A 62 4.69 5.19 -9.80
CA SER A 62 4.44 5.91 -11.04
C SER A 62 4.44 4.97 -12.25
N TYR A 63 5.16 3.87 -12.19
CA TYR A 63 5.11 2.88 -13.25
C TYR A 63 3.76 2.20 -13.32
N LEU A 64 3.09 2.07 -12.19
CA LEU A 64 1.78 1.45 -12.15
C LEU A 64 0.68 2.37 -12.65
N ARG A 65 0.93 3.66 -12.64
CA ARG A 65 -0.11 4.64 -12.91
C ARG A 65 -0.49 4.78 -14.36
N PHE A 66 0.40 4.53 -15.27
CA PHE A 66 0.09 4.82 -16.66
C PHE A 66 -0.75 3.73 -17.30
N ARG A 67 -1.11 2.71 -16.57
CA ARG A 67 -2.01 1.70 -17.07
C ARG A 67 -3.43 2.22 -17.08
#